data_5d09c7131b5a78418a5323e21cefd1aa
#
_entry.id   5d09c7131b5a78418a5323e21cefd1aa
#
_cell.length_a   1.000
_cell.length_b   1.000
_cell.length_c   1.000
_cell.angle_alpha   90.00
_cell.angle_beta   90.00
_cell.angle_gamma   90.00
#
_symmetry.space_group_name_H-M   'P 1'
#
loop_
_entity.id
_entity.type
_entity.pdbx_description
1 polymer ?
#
loop_
_entity_poly.entity_id
_entity_poly.type
_entity_poly.pdbx_seq_one_letter_code
_entity_poly.pdbx_strand_id
1 'polypeptide(L)'
;MVGSAEQSGGGVASVLRLMKTMPFWEKYHCGWLGTQIQRGYGVKLWYAVKAYFKALFTIWQYDIVHFHTVPDKICLIIQMPVLLLALFGRKKIIMHIHMGNQLEDHTHNKLFIWCLNRADCVVLLAKKWQKCFAEWFSTVKAKTAVVYNACAPTPVVDYSIKEKSIIMAAFLNDNKHPDLL
;
A
#
# COMPACT_ATOMS: atom_id res chain seq x y z
N MET A 1 -8.56 -2.28 -6.31
CA MET A 1 -7.44 -1.99 -5.42
C MET A 1 -7.93 -1.92 -3.98
N VAL A 2 -7.20 -2.52 -3.04
CA VAL A 2 -7.54 -2.62 -1.61
C VAL A 2 -6.49 -1.88 -0.80
N GLY A 3 -6.87 -0.96 0.07
CA GLY A 3 -5.91 -0.17 0.84
C GLY A 3 -6.57 0.85 1.77
N SER A 4 -5.88 1.94 2.06
CA SER A 4 -6.43 3.02 2.87
C SER A 4 -7.67 3.64 2.21
N ALA A 5 -8.63 4.10 3.01
CA ALA A 5 -9.82 4.78 2.50
C ALA A 5 -9.47 6.08 1.75
N GLU A 6 -10.29 6.48 0.80
CA GLU A 6 -10.05 7.66 -0.03
C GLU A 6 -9.93 8.95 0.79
N GLN A 7 -10.69 9.03 1.89
CA GLN A 7 -10.68 10.15 2.82
C GLN A 7 -9.56 10.07 3.87
N SER A 8 -8.74 9.01 3.84
CA SER A 8 -7.64 8.85 4.77
C SER A 8 -6.49 9.80 4.44
N GLY A 9 -5.82 10.30 5.47
CA GLY A 9 -4.49 10.90 5.33
C GLY A 9 -3.41 9.85 5.01
N GLY A 10 -2.19 10.32 4.78
CA GLY A 10 -1.01 9.46 4.64
C GLY A 10 -0.67 9.04 3.21
N GLY A 11 0.55 8.52 3.08
CA GLY A 11 1.18 8.27 1.78
C GLY A 11 0.44 7.26 0.90
N VAL A 12 -0.04 6.15 1.47
CA VAL A 12 -0.76 5.11 0.71
C VAL A 12 -2.04 5.65 0.07
N ALA A 13 -2.83 6.43 0.84
CA ALA A 13 -4.05 7.05 0.31
C ALA A 13 -3.73 8.08 -0.78
N SER A 14 -2.65 8.85 -0.62
CA SER A 14 -2.21 9.83 -1.63
C SER A 14 -1.78 9.17 -2.93
N VAL A 15 -1.02 8.07 -2.85
CA VAL A 15 -0.64 7.28 -4.03
C VAL A 15 -1.88 6.73 -4.73
N LEU A 16 -2.84 6.15 -4.01
CA LEU A 16 -4.07 5.61 -4.59
C LEU A 16 -4.93 6.69 -5.23
N ARG A 17 -5.05 7.88 -4.61
CA ARG A 17 -5.76 9.02 -5.22
C ARG A 17 -5.13 9.44 -6.54
N LEU A 18 -3.79 9.51 -6.59
CA LEU A 18 -3.09 9.83 -7.82
C LEU A 18 -3.25 8.73 -8.88
N MET A 19 -3.15 7.46 -8.49
CA MET A 19 -3.40 6.33 -9.40
C MET A 19 -4.82 6.39 -10.00
N LYS A 20 -5.81 6.85 -9.23
CA LYS A 20 -7.20 7.01 -9.69
C LYS A 20 -7.35 8.05 -10.81
N THR A 21 -6.45 9.03 -10.90
CA THR A 21 -6.46 10.04 -11.99
C THR A 21 -5.71 9.60 -13.25
N MET A 22 -5.06 8.44 -13.21
CA MET A 22 -4.25 7.96 -14.34
C MET A 22 -5.10 7.20 -15.36
N PRO A 23 -4.79 7.27 -16.68
CA PRO A 23 -5.57 6.64 -17.74
C PRO A 23 -5.81 5.13 -17.57
N PHE A 24 -4.87 4.42 -16.94
CA PHE A 24 -5.02 2.98 -16.71
C PHE A 24 -6.21 2.65 -15.78
N TRP A 25 -6.61 3.59 -14.90
CA TRP A 25 -7.71 3.36 -13.96
C TRP A 25 -9.03 3.08 -14.68
N GLU A 26 -9.35 3.88 -15.67
CA GLU A 26 -10.53 3.69 -16.52
C GLU A 26 -10.33 2.52 -17.49
N LYS A 27 -9.15 2.46 -18.14
CA LYS A 27 -8.83 1.42 -19.11
C LYS A 27 -9.00 0.00 -18.55
N TYR A 28 -8.65 -0.23 -17.28
CA TYR A 28 -8.76 -1.52 -16.63
C TYR A 28 -9.93 -1.63 -15.66
N HIS A 29 -10.89 -0.70 -15.71
CA HIS A 29 -12.07 -0.68 -14.83
C HIS A 29 -11.73 -0.86 -13.36
N CYS A 30 -10.70 -0.13 -12.87
CA CYS A 30 -10.22 -0.26 -11.50
C CYS A 30 -11.26 0.18 -10.48
N GLY A 31 -11.45 -0.61 -9.44
CA GLY A 31 -12.26 -0.25 -8.27
C GLY A 31 -11.40 0.01 -7.05
N TRP A 32 -11.88 0.84 -6.13
CA TRP A 32 -11.22 1.12 -4.85
C TRP A 32 -12.03 0.63 -3.67
N LEU A 33 -11.41 -0.21 -2.85
CA LEU A 33 -11.95 -0.72 -1.61
C LEU A 33 -11.10 -0.19 -0.45
N GLY A 34 -11.60 0.82 0.25
CA GLY A 34 -10.96 1.39 1.43
C GLY A 34 -11.23 0.54 2.66
N THR A 35 -10.22 -0.14 3.18
CA THR A 35 -10.31 -1.02 4.35
C THR A 35 -9.92 -0.33 5.66
N GLN A 36 -9.18 0.77 5.59
CA GLN A 36 -8.62 1.46 6.75
C GLN A 36 -8.76 2.96 6.63
N ILE A 37 -8.93 3.61 7.78
CA ILE A 37 -8.90 5.07 7.90
C ILE A 37 -8.08 5.48 9.13
N GLN A 38 -7.37 6.60 9.05
CA GLN A 38 -6.61 7.14 10.19
C GLN A 38 -7.55 7.90 11.14
N ARG A 39 -8.33 7.15 11.92
CA ARG A 39 -9.25 7.67 12.95
C ARG A 39 -9.32 6.68 14.11
N GLY A 40 -10.10 6.99 15.15
CA GLY A 40 -10.29 6.12 16.32
C GLY A 40 -10.73 4.68 15.98
N TYR A 41 -10.50 3.76 16.92
CA TYR A 41 -10.69 2.31 16.71
C TYR A 41 -12.09 1.93 16.21
N GLY A 42 -13.16 2.53 16.76
CA GLY A 42 -14.53 2.24 16.32
C GLY A 42 -14.77 2.58 14.85
N VAL A 43 -14.22 3.70 14.39
CA VAL A 43 -14.31 4.11 12.98
C VAL A 43 -13.48 3.18 12.08
N LYS A 44 -12.30 2.76 12.52
CA LYS A 44 -11.49 1.77 11.78
C LYS A 44 -12.22 0.46 11.61
N LEU A 45 -12.83 -0.07 12.69
CA LEU A 45 -13.62 -1.30 12.64
C LEU A 45 -14.80 -1.17 11.70
N TRP A 46 -15.55 -0.08 11.77
CA TRP A 46 -16.67 0.19 10.87
C TRP A 46 -16.25 0.18 9.39
N TYR A 47 -15.13 0.84 9.07
CA TYR A 47 -14.61 0.84 7.70
C TYR A 47 -14.19 -0.56 7.24
N ALA A 48 -13.56 -1.36 8.11
CA ALA A 48 -13.18 -2.74 7.81
C ALA A 48 -14.41 -3.61 7.53
N VAL A 49 -15.45 -3.53 8.38
CA VAL A 49 -16.71 -4.27 8.22
C VAL A 49 -17.42 -3.86 6.93
N LYS A 50 -17.57 -2.55 6.69
CA LYS A 50 -18.18 -2.02 5.46
C LYS A 50 -17.42 -2.49 4.21
N ALA A 51 -16.08 -2.45 4.25
CA ALA A 51 -15.25 -2.91 3.14
C ALA A 51 -15.43 -4.41 2.88
N TYR A 52 -15.51 -5.21 3.93
CA TYR A 52 -15.76 -6.65 3.82
C TYR A 52 -17.11 -6.94 3.14
N PHE A 53 -18.20 -6.33 3.63
CA PHE A 53 -19.51 -6.50 2.99
C PHE A 53 -19.51 -6.04 1.52
N LYS A 54 -18.88 -4.90 1.22
CA LYS A 54 -18.73 -4.46 -0.17
C LYS A 54 -17.96 -5.49 -1.01
N ALA A 55 -16.87 -6.04 -0.46
CA ALA A 55 -16.05 -7.05 -1.14
C ALA A 55 -16.84 -8.30 -1.49
N LEU A 56 -17.72 -8.79 -0.59
CA LEU A 56 -18.55 -9.97 -0.82
C LEU A 56 -19.36 -9.89 -2.13
N PHE A 57 -19.82 -8.70 -2.50
CA PHE A 57 -20.65 -8.49 -3.69
C PHE A 57 -19.86 -8.03 -4.92
N THR A 58 -18.70 -7.40 -4.72
CA THR A 58 -18.00 -6.74 -5.83
C THR A 58 -16.73 -7.47 -6.31
N ILE A 59 -16.11 -8.30 -5.46
CA ILE A 59 -14.83 -8.95 -5.79
C ILE A 59 -14.92 -9.85 -7.03
N TRP A 60 -16.09 -10.41 -7.28
CA TRP A 60 -16.37 -11.33 -8.39
C TRP A 60 -16.24 -10.67 -9.77
N GLN A 61 -16.40 -9.34 -9.82
CA GLN A 61 -16.33 -8.54 -11.04
C GLN A 61 -14.88 -8.24 -11.48
N TYR A 62 -13.89 -8.63 -10.67
CA TYR A 62 -12.48 -8.34 -10.92
C TYR A 62 -11.67 -9.62 -11.05
N ASP A 63 -10.68 -9.62 -11.93
CA ASP A 63 -9.73 -10.73 -12.10
C ASP A 63 -8.53 -10.61 -11.16
N ILE A 64 -8.19 -9.38 -10.78
CA ILE A 64 -7.01 -9.05 -9.97
C ILE A 64 -7.43 -8.29 -8.72
N VAL A 65 -6.91 -8.70 -7.57
CA VAL A 65 -7.02 -7.97 -6.30
C VAL A 65 -5.64 -7.46 -5.90
N HIS A 66 -5.49 -6.15 -5.94
CA HIS A 66 -4.23 -5.46 -5.67
C HIS A 66 -4.28 -4.82 -4.29
N PHE A 67 -3.54 -5.39 -3.33
CA PHE A 67 -3.45 -4.92 -1.96
C PHE A 67 -2.32 -3.89 -1.83
N HIS A 68 -2.65 -2.69 -1.38
CA HIS A 68 -1.69 -1.69 -0.92
C HIS A 68 -1.55 -1.84 0.60
N THR A 69 -0.44 -2.41 1.04
CA THR A 69 -0.28 -2.86 2.43
C THR A 69 1.04 -2.41 3.04
N VAL A 70 1.10 -2.51 4.35
CA VAL A 70 2.30 -2.44 5.16
C VAL A 70 2.36 -3.69 6.04
N PRO A 71 3.54 -4.18 6.47
CA PRO A 71 3.67 -5.42 7.24
C PRO A 71 3.19 -5.32 8.69
N ASP A 72 2.43 -4.28 9.03
CA ASP A 72 1.79 -4.11 10.33
C ASP A 72 0.69 -5.14 10.56
N LYS A 73 0.66 -5.74 11.77
CA LYS A 73 -0.30 -6.81 12.11
C LYS A 73 -1.76 -6.36 11.97
N ILE A 74 -2.08 -5.14 12.40
CA ILE A 74 -3.46 -4.63 12.35
C ILE A 74 -3.89 -4.43 10.90
N CYS A 75 -2.99 -3.86 10.07
CA CYS A 75 -3.23 -3.72 8.65
C CYS A 75 -3.53 -5.06 7.97
N LEU A 76 -2.70 -6.07 8.25
CA LEU A 76 -2.85 -7.41 7.68
C LEU A 76 -4.15 -8.09 8.13
N ILE A 77 -4.49 -8.00 9.43
CA ILE A 77 -5.74 -8.58 9.97
C ILE A 77 -6.96 -7.92 9.33
N ILE A 78 -6.97 -6.60 9.18
CA ILE A 78 -8.08 -5.88 8.54
C ILE A 78 -8.24 -6.27 7.07
N GLN A 79 -7.14 -6.51 6.36
CA GLN A 79 -7.18 -6.92 4.94
C GLN A 79 -7.46 -8.41 4.75
N MET A 80 -7.27 -9.23 5.79
CA MET A 80 -7.39 -10.69 5.74
C MET A 80 -8.73 -11.19 5.17
N PRO A 81 -9.91 -10.70 5.59
CA PRO A 81 -11.17 -11.18 5.03
C PRO A 81 -11.27 -10.99 3.51
N VAL A 82 -10.76 -9.86 3.01
CA VAL A 82 -10.74 -9.58 1.56
C VAL A 82 -9.74 -10.49 0.85
N LEU A 83 -8.59 -10.78 1.47
CA LEU A 83 -7.60 -11.70 0.93
C LEU A 83 -8.17 -13.13 0.84
N LEU A 84 -8.86 -13.60 1.88
CA LEU A 84 -9.50 -14.92 1.88
C LEU A 84 -10.60 -15.02 0.80
N LEU A 85 -11.39 -13.97 0.60
CA LEU A 85 -12.37 -13.91 -0.49
C LEU A 85 -11.69 -13.96 -1.87
N ALA A 86 -10.56 -13.25 -2.04
CA ALA A 86 -9.80 -13.26 -3.28
C ALA A 86 -9.25 -14.66 -3.57
N LEU A 87 -8.73 -15.34 -2.56
CA LEU A 87 -8.25 -16.72 -2.67
C LEU A 87 -9.38 -17.68 -3.02
N PHE A 88 -10.51 -17.59 -2.34
CA PHE A 88 -11.69 -18.39 -2.61
C PHE A 88 -12.20 -18.20 -4.04
N GLY A 89 -12.24 -16.92 -4.49
CA GLY A 89 -12.59 -16.57 -5.86
C GLY A 89 -11.50 -16.84 -6.91
N ARG A 90 -10.38 -17.46 -6.52
CA ARG A 90 -9.21 -17.75 -7.38
C ARG A 90 -8.72 -16.52 -8.15
N LYS A 91 -8.79 -15.35 -7.50
CA LYS A 91 -8.35 -14.09 -8.09
C LYS A 91 -6.82 -14.00 -8.08
N LYS A 92 -6.24 -13.30 -9.06
CA LYS A 92 -4.82 -12.95 -9.03
C LYS A 92 -4.56 -11.92 -7.93
N ILE A 93 -3.55 -12.16 -7.11
CA ILE A 93 -3.27 -11.35 -5.94
C ILE A 93 -1.93 -10.62 -6.13
N ILE A 94 -1.98 -9.29 -6.02
CA ILE A 94 -0.80 -8.44 -5.99
C ILE A 94 -0.68 -7.85 -4.57
N MET A 95 0.48 -8.00 -3.94
CA MET A 95 0.81 -7.37 -2.66
C MET A 95 1.79 -6.23 -2.90
N HIS A 96 1.32 -4.98 -2.84
CA HIS A 96 2.15 -3.78 -3.00
C HIS A 96 2.55 -3.26 -1.62
N ILE A 97 3.83 -3.37 -1.29
CA ILE A 97 4.36 -3.07 0.03
C ILE A 97 4.83 -1.62 0.07
N HIS A 98 4.16 -0.81 0.88
CA HIS A 98 4.46 0.61 1.07
C HIS A 98 5.40 0.86 2.26
N MET A 99 6.38 -0.02 2.45
CA MET A 99 7.41 0.10 3.46
C MET A 99 8.73 -0.42 2.89
N GLY A 100 9.84 0.24 3.21
CA GLY A 100 11.16 -0.17 2.75
C GLY A 100 12.15 -0.35 3.90
N ASN A 101 12.44 0.73 4.62
CA ASN A 101 13.50 0.78 5.64
C ASN A 101 13.29 -0.13 6.87
N GLN A 102 12.05 -0.45 7.20
CA GLN A 102 11.71 -1.32 8.34
C GLN A 102 11.20 -2.70 7.89
N LEU A 103 11.40 -3.06 6.63
CA LEU A 103 10.90 -4.33 6.10
C LEU A 103 11.64 -5.54 6.71
N GLU A 104 12.90 -5.36 7.05
CA GLU A 104 13.74 -6.38 7.71
C GLU A 104 13.17 -6.83 9.05
N ASP A 105 12.61 -5.90 9.84
CA ASP A 105 12.02 -6.18 11.15
C ASP A 105 10.83 -7.16 11.09
N HIS A 106 10.30 -7.39 9.90
CA HIS A 106 9.15 -8.25 9.66
C HIS A 106 9.50 -9.64 9.10
N THR A 107 10.79 -10.00 9.04
CA THR A 107 11.25 -11.31 8.54
C THR A 107 10.74 -12.50 9.36
N HIS A 108 10.40 -12.27 10.63
CA HIS A 108 9.80 -13.28 11.52
C HIS A 108 8.26 -13.16 11.65
N ASN A 109 7.63 -12.23 10.94
CA ASN A 109 6.17 -12.08 10.96
C ASN A 109 5.51 -13.18 10.12
N LYS A 110 5.12 -14.28 10.78
CA LYS A 110 4.52 -15.45 10.12
C LYS A 110 3.25 -15.10 9.33
N LEU A 111 2.44 -14.17 9.82
CA LEU A 111 1.22 -13.73 9.11
C LEU A 111 1.58 -13.00 7.81
N PHE A 112 2.55 -12.10 7.87
CA PHE A 112 3.04 -11.38 6.69
C PHE A 112 3.62 -12.34 5.65
N ILE A 113 4.52 -13.25 6.06
CA ILE A 113 5.10 -14.27 5.18
C ILE A 113 4.01 -15.14 4.56
N TRP A 114 3.00 -15.52 5.34
CA TRP A 114 1.87 -16.29 4.83
C TRP A 114 1.11 -15.51 3.74
N CYS A 115 0.83 -14.23 3.96
CA CYS A 115 0.19 -13.36 2.95
C CYS A 115 1.04 -13.26 1.67
N LEU A 116 2.36 -13.04 1.81
CA LEU A 116 3.28 -12.96 0.68
C LEU A 116 3.31 -14.24 -0.15
N ASN A 117 3.27 -15.42 0.50
CA ASN A 117 3.24 -16.72 -0.18
C ASN A 117 1.91 -17.02 -0.89
N ARG A 118 0.86 -16.23 -0.67
CA ARG A 118 -0.43 -16.30 -1.38
C ARG A 118 -0.52 -15.30 -2.54
N ALA A 119 0.45 -14.40 -2.66
CA ALA A 119 0.49 -13.44 -3.75
C ALA A 119 1.06 -14.08 -5.03
N ASP A 120 0.49 -13.72 -6.17
CA ASP A 120 1.08 -14.01 -7.50
C ASP A 120 2.25 -13.07 -7.78
N CYS A 121 2.19 -11.85 -7.23
CA CYS A 121 3.24 -10.84 -7.39
C CYS A 121 3.35 -9.96 -6.13
N VAL A 122 4.60 -9.68 -5.73
CA VAL A 122 4.93 -8.70 -4.70
C VAL A 122 5.54 -7.48 -5.36
N VAL A 123 4.92 -6.33 -5.17
CA VAL A 123 5.41 -5.04 -5.70
C VAL A 123 6.12 -4.27 -4.61
N LEU A 124 7.31 -3.79 -4.94
CA LEU A 124 8.19 -3.03 -4.05
C LEU A 124 8.47 -1.65 -4.64
N LEU A 125 8.76 -0.66 -3.79
CA LEU A 125 8.85 0.74 -4.19
C LEU A 125 10.18 1.14 -4.83
N ALA A 126 11.21 0.28 -4.77
CA ALA A 126 12.52 0.57 -5.37
C ALA A 126 13.31 -0.72 -5.64
N LYS A 127 14.25 -0.65 -6.60
CA LYS A 127 15.17 -1.76 -6.91
C LYS A 127 16.02 -2.19 -5.70
N LYS A 128 16.43 -1.23 -4.84
CA LYS A 128 17.12 -1.54 -3.59
C LYS A 128 16.28 -2.48 -2.73
N TRP A 129 15.01 -2.15 -2.50
CA TRP A 129 14.11 -2.95 -1.68
C TRP A 129 13.81 -4.32 -2.30
N GLN A 130 13.80 -4.41 -3.63
CA GLN A 130 13.65 -5.71 -4.30
C GLN A 130 14.83 -6.64 -4.03
N LYS A 131 16.07 -6.12 -4.02
CA LYS A 131 17.26 -6.90 -3.66
C LYS A 131 17.21 -7.35 -2.20
N CYS A 132 17.00 -6.42 -1.28
CA CYS A 132 16.88 -6.74 0.15
C CYS A 132 15.73 -7.73 0.41
N PHE A 133 14.59 -7.58 -0.26
CA PHE A 133 13.47 -8.51 -0.12
C PHE A 133 13.84 -9.95 -0.52
N ALA A 134 14.58 -10.12 -1.59
CA ALA A 134 15.03 -11.44 -2.04
C ALA A 134 15.94 -12.12 -1.01
N GLU A 135 16.75 -11.35 -0.30
CA GLU A 135 17.63 -11.85 0.78
C GLU A 135 16.84 -12.16 2.06
N TRP A 136 16.01 -11.21 2.51
CA TRP A 136 15.27 -11.30 3.77
C TRP A 136 14.11 -12.30 3.73
N PHE A 137 13.46 -12.45 2.58
CA PHE A 137 12.27 -13.29 2.38
C PHE A 137 12.53 -14.41 1.37
N SER A 138 13.66 -15.08 1.48
CA SER A 138 14.09 -16.14 0.56
C SER A 138 13.09 -17.30 0.41
N THR A 139 12.21 -17.50 1.39
CA THR A 139 11.14 -18.52 1.37
C THR A 139 9.91 -18.09 0.59
N VAL A 140 9.80 -16.81 0.20
CA VAL A 140 8.67 -16.27 -0.56
C VAL A 140 8.87 -16.57 -2.05
N LYS A 141 7.94 -17.36 -2.62
CA LYS A 141 8.01 -17.81 -4.03
C LYS A 141 7.32 -16.85 -5.01
N ALA A 142 6.66 -15.82 -4.53
CA ALA A 142 5.96 -14.85 -5.39
C ALA A 142 6.94 -14.11 -6.29
N LYS A 143 6.52 -13.82 -7.52
CA LYS A 143 7.28 -12.93 -8.42
C LYS A 143 7.37 -11.54 -7.80
N THR A 144 8.52 -10.88 -7.95
CA THR A 144 8.70 -9.50 -7.48
C THR A 144 8.74 -8.53 -8.65
N ALA A 145 8.16 -7.35 -8.45
CA ALA A 145 8.21 -6.24 -9.39
C ALA A 145 8.55 -4.93 -8.65
N VAL A 146 9.07 -3.96 -9.37
CA VAL A 146 9.34 -2.63 -8.83
C VAL A 146 8.41 -1.62 -9.48
N VAL A 147 7.63 -0.93 -8.66
CA VAL A 147 6.80 0.19 -9.07
C VAL A 147 7.04 1.33 -8.09
N TYR A 148 7.65 2.40 -8.57
CA TYR A 148 7.89 3.59 -7.77
C TYR A 148 6.56 4.27 -7.43
N ASN A 149 6.50 4.93 -6.28
CA ASN A 149 5.34 5.75 -5.96
C ASN A 149 5.15 6.82 -7.02
N ALA A 150 3.93 6.93 -7.53
CA ALA A 150 3.57 7.99 -8.43
C ALA A 150 3.64 9.34 -7.70
N CYS A 151 4.14 10.35 -8.38
CA CYS A 151 4.09 11.74 -7.94
C CYS A 151 3.38 12.59 -9.01
N ALA A 152 2.73 13.65 -8.56
CA ALA A 152 2.16 14.62 -9.49
C ALA A 152 3.29 15.31 -10.28
N PRO A 153 3.06 15.73 -11.53
CA PRO A 153 4.01 16.54 -12.25
C PRO A 153 4.39 17.77 -11.43
N THR A 154 5.67 18.02 -11.30
CA THR A 154 6.15 19.23 -10.62
C THR A 154 5.89 20.42 -11.55
N PRO A 155 5.26 21.52 -11.07
CA PRO A 155 5.16 22.74 -11.85
C PRO A 155 6.57 23.24 -12.19
N VAL A 156 6.68 23.95 -13.30
CA VAL A 156 7.94 24.60 -13.67
C VAL A 156 8.30 25.58 -12.55
N VAL A 157 9.43 25.31 -11.91
CA VAL A 157 9.92 26.14 -10.80
C VAL A 157 10.89 27.16 -11.36
N ASP A 158 10.65 28.43 -11.09
CA ASP A 158 11.62 29.49 -11.36
C ASP A 158 12.75 29.42 -10.32
N TYR A 159 13.92 29.00 -10.74
CA TYR A 159 15.10 28.89 -9.90
C TYR A 159 15.88 30.21 -9.78
N SER A 160 15.40 31.29 -10.39
CA SER A 160 16.05 32.63 -10.28
C SER A 160 15.90 33.21 -8.87
N ILE A 161 14.84 32.82 -8.15
CA ILE A 161 14.56 33.26 -6.78
C ILE A 161 14.98 32.14 -5.82
N LYS A 162 16.25 32.07 -5.48
CA LYS A 162 16.76 31.09 -4.51
C LYS A 162 17.04 31.77 -3.18
N GLU A 163 16.31 31.35 -2.16
CA GLU A 163 16.65 31.64 -0.76
C GLU A 163 17.49 30.49 -0.18
N LYS A 164 18.41 30.82 0.72
CA LYS A 164 19.16 29.81 1.49
C LYS A 164 18.26 29.28 2.61
N SER A 165 17.27 28.46 2.25
CA SER A 165 16.32 27.88 3.19
C SER A 165 16.24 26.37 3.05
N ILE A 166 16.03 25.68 4.15
CA ILE A 166 15.75 24.24 4.20
C ILE A 166 14.29 24.08 4.59
N ILE A 167 13.52 23.35 3.78
CA ILE A 167 12.11 23.07 4.05
C ILE A 167 11.95 21.58 4.31
N MET A 168 11.36 21.22 5.45
CA MET A 168 10.92 19.86 5.75
C MET A 168 9.38 19.79 5.69
N ALA A 169 8.87 19.00 4.74
CA ALA A 169 7.45 18.70 4.62
C ALA A 169 7.17 17.25 5.06
N ALA A 170 6.84 17.04 6.32
CA ALA A 170 6.56 15.71 6.87
C ALA A 170 5.55 15.78 8.00
N PHE A 171 4.93 14.62 8.36
CA PHE A 171 4.32 14.50 9.67
C PHE A 171 5.43 14.56 10.74
N LEU A 172 5.27 15.44 11.70
CA LEU A 172 6.20 15.56 12.83
C LEU A 172 6.01 14.34 13.75
N ASN A 173 6.91 13.38 13.63
CA ASN A 173 7.00 12.20 14.49
C ASN A 173 8.48 11.77 14.60
N ASP A 174 8.77 10.93 15.57
CA ASP A 174 10.13 10.49 15.89
C ASP A 174 10.86 9.87 14.69
N ASN A 175 10.15 9.18 13.80
CA ASN A 175 10.72 8.57 12.59
C ASN A 175 11.17 9.59 11.53
N LYS A 176 10.86 10.87 11.69
CA LYS A 176 11.22 11.95 10.77
C LYS A 176 12.27 12.88 11.33
N HIS A 177 12.63 12.68 12.60
CA HIS A 177 13.69 13.43 13.29
C HIS A 177 13.62 14.95 13.06
N PRO A 178 12.46 15.59 13.35
CA PRO A 178 12.33 17.04 13.16
C PRO A 178 13.25 17.86 14.09
N ASP A 179 13.76 17.23 15.13
CA ASP A 179 14.72 17.75 16.10
C ASP A 179 16.15 17.91 15.53
N LEU A 180 16.43 17.34 14.35
CA LEU A 180 17.72 17.46 13.68
C LEU A 180 17.79 18.63 12.67
N LEU A 181 16.72 19.43 12.54
CA LEU A 181 16.65 20.62 11.70
C LEU A 181 16.88 21.87 12.52
#